data_4f2d652a8764ca73f7d4f1a852d72e8a
#
_entry.id   4f2d652a8764ca73f7d4f1a852d72e8a
#
_cell.length_a   1.000
_cell.length_b   1.000
_cell.length_c   1.000
_cell.angle_alpha   90.00
_cell.angle_beta   90.00
_cell.angle_gamma   90.00
#
_symmetry.space_group_name_H-M   'P 1'
#
loop_
_entity.id
_entity.type
_entity.pdbx_description
1 polymer ?
#
loop_
_entity_poly.entity_id
_entity_poly.type
_entity_poly.pdbx_seq_one_letter_code
_entity_poly.pdbx_strand_id
1 'polypeptide(L)'
;MHWMLDWPVPFLPVVSEARGAWLTDVDGNRLADFCLGDTGSMFGHSPEPVIRAVQAQADRGLTYMLPGEVASAVGRLLREHFGLPHWQIATTASDANRFALRLARAVTNRARILVINGCYHGAVDETFVSLQGGRAANEPGLIGQFVDQAANTKVVEFNDVEALEKALADRDVACVITEPVRTNCSMVLPDPGYHDSLRRLTRATGTLLLIDETHTISTGPGGYTGQYRLDPDLFVVGKPIAGGVAASAWGFTDAVATAWDRIRGEKPPGHSGLGTTLSANALAMAAMHATLAEVMTPLAYEHMDAQAARIAAGLAGIIEKRRLPWHVARVGARVEFIFCEQPLRNGSEAAAAAESELEQAIHLGLLNRGCLITPFHNMMLACPTTLPEQVDRLIAAFDDVTQALTG
;
A
#
# COMPACT_ATOMS: atom_id res chain seq x y z
N MET A 1 -15.75 -4.76 -15.34
CA MET A 1 -14.77 -5.85 -15.21
C MET A 1 -13.95 -5.55 -13.98
N HIS A 2 -13.90 -6.46 -13.01
CA HIS A 2 -13.04 -6.33 -11.84
C HIS A 2 -11.58 -6.54 -12.26
N TRP A 3 -10.65 -5.81 -11.68
CA TRP A 3 -9.23 -5.94 -12.02
C TRP A 3 -8.59 -7.23 -11.45
N MET A 4 -9.17 -7.79 -10.37
CA MET A 4 -8.82 -9.11 -9.85
C MET A 4 -9.63 -10.18 -10.59
N LEU A 5 -8.97 -11.22 -11.08
CA LEU A 5 -9.60 -12.34 -11.76
C LEU A 5 -10.16 -13.37 -10.78
N ASP A 6 -9.48 -13.55 -9.64
CA ASP A 6 -9.82 -14.53 -8.61
C ASP A 6 -10.59 -13.87 -7.47
N TRP A 7 -11.88 -14.10 -7.44
CA TRP A 7 -12.76 -13.68 -6.36
C TRP A 7 -13.30 -14.91 -5.64
N PRO A 8 -13.27 -14.97 -4.28
CA PRO A 8 -13.56 -16.20 -3.54
C PRO A 8 -15.04 -16.65 -3.58
N VAL A 9 -15.91 -15.89 -4.21
CA VAL A 9 -17.35 -16.19 -4.23
C VAL A 9 -17.93 -16.13 -5.65
N PRO A 10 -18.90 -17.01 -5.98
CA PRO A 10 -19.53 -17.02 -7.29
C PRO A 10 -20.43 -15.81 -7.55
N PHE A 11 -20.91 -15.17 -6.48
CA PHE A 11 -21.73 -13.96 -6.52
C PHE A 11 -21.13 -12.88 -5.64
N LEU A 12 -20.78 -11.74 -6.24
CA LEU A 12 -20.26 -10.60 -5.52
C LEU A 12 -21.39 -9.86 -4.81
N PRO A 13 -21.26 -9.49 -3.53
CA PRO A 13 -22.15 -8.53 -2.91
C PRO A 13 -22.13 -7.21 -3.68
N VAL A 14 -23.32 -6.69 -4.00
CA VAL A 14 -23.45 -5.39 -4.65
C VAL A 14 -23.75 -4.36 -3.57
N VAL A 15 -22.80 -3.46 -3.32
CA VAL A 15 -22.90 -2.46 -2.25
C VAL A 15 -23.86 -1.35 -2.64
N SER A 16 -24.82 -1.05 -1.78
CA SER A 16 -25.73 0.09 -1.91
C SER A 16 -25.24 1.30 -1.10
N GLU A 17 -24.63 1.06 0.05
CA GLU A 17 -24.16 2.11 0.96
C GLU A 17 -22.92 1.63 1.74
N ALA A 18 -22.01 2.59 2.03
CA ALA A 18 -20.85 2.35 2.87
C ALA A 18 -20.62 3.52 3.84
N ARG A 19 -20.50 3.23 5.14
CA ARG A 19 -20.24 4.25 6.16
C ARG A 19 -19.42 3.72 7.33
N GLY A 20 -18.35 4.44 7.67
CA GLY A 20 -17.42 4.00 8.72
C GLY A 20 -16.82 2.63 8.38
N ALA A 21 -16.97 1.65 9.28
CA ALA A 21 -16.54 0.28 9.06
C ALA A 21 -17.71 -0.66 8.69
N TRP A 22 -18.72 -0.15 8.02
CA TRP A 22 -19.89 -0.91 7.58
C TRP A 22 -20.16 -0.76 6.08
N LEU A 23 -20.51 -1.88 5.45
CA LEU A 23 -21.14 -1.93 4.13
C LEU A 23 -22.58 -2.42 4.26
N THR A 24 -23.47 -1.91 3.40
CA THR A 24 -24.81 -2.45 3.22
C THR A 24 -24.97 -2.83 1.75
N ASP A 25 -25.39 -4.06 1.47
CA ASP A 25 -25.62 -4.50 0.10
C ASP A 25 -27.04 -4.13 -0.39
N VAL A 26 -27.33 -4.41 -1.66
CA VAL A 26 -28.64 -4.11 -2.27
C VAL A 26 -29.80 -4.93 -1.68
N ASP A 27 -29.52 -6.02 -0.99
CA ASP A 27 -30.49 -6.88 -0.33
C ASP A 27 -30.71 -6.48 1.15
N GLY A 28 -30.00 -5.43 1.61
CA GLY A 28 -30.07 -4.91 2.97
C GLY A 28 -29.19 -5.66 3.99
N ASN A 29 -28.34 -6.58 3.56
CA ASN A 29 -27.40 -7.24 4.46
C ASN A 29 -26.31 -6.26 4.89
N ARG A 30 -25.96 -6.29 6.17
CA ARG A 30 -24.98 -5.40 6.76
C ARG A 30 -23.71 -6.16 7.11
N LEU A 31 -22.58 -5.77 6.50
CA LEU A 31 -21.27 -6.40 6.64
C LEU A 31 -20.34 -5.52 7.46
N ALA A 32 -19.70 -6.08 8.48
CA ALA A 32 -18.56 -5.44 9.12
C ALA A 32 -17.36 -5.50 8.16
N ASP A 33 -16.85 -4.34 7.76
CA ASP A 33 -15.83 -4.24 6.74
C ASP A 33 -14.43 -4.05 7.35
N PHE A 34 -13.59 -5.06 7.20
CA PHE A 34 -12.18 -5.09 7.54
C PHE A 34 -11.29 -5.10 6.29
N CYS A 35 -11.88 -5.11 5.09
CA CYS A 35 -11.18 -4.88 3.84
C CYS A 35 -10.87 -3.39 3.64
N LEU A 36 -11.87 -2.54 3.94
CA LEU A 36 -11.79 -1.07 3.79
C LEU A 36 -11.24 -0.66 2.42
N GLY A 37 -11.79 -1.31 1.37
CA GLY A 37 -11.39 -1.05 -0.01
C GLY A 37 -9.91 -1.30 -0.28
N ASP A 38 -9.34 -2.33 0.31
CA ASP A 38 -7.90 -2.64 0.24
C ASP A 38 -7.05 -1.40 0.56
N THR A 39 -7.25 -0.85 1.76
CA THR A 39 -6.61 0.38 2.25
C THR A 39 -7.22 1.69 1.69
N GLY A 40 -7.91 1.68 0.55
CA GLY A 40 -8.50 2.88 -0.05
C GLY A 40 -9.43 3.65 0.88
N SER A 41 -10.16 2.95 1.74
CA SER A 41 -11.04 3.50 2.77
C SER A 41 -10.52 3.24 4.19
N MET A 42 -9.21 3.22 4.38
CA MET A 42 -8.55 2.94 5.68
C MET A 42 -9.06 3.83 6.81
N PHE A 43 -9.50 5.03 6.50
CA PHE A 43 -10.06 5.96 7.51
C PHE A 43 -11.57 5.80 7.71
N GLY A 44 -12.14 4.70 7.22
CA GLY A 44 -13.56 4.43 7.18
C GLY A 44 -14.22 4.98 5.90
N HIS A 45 -15.36 4.41 5.57
CA HIS A 45 -16.15 4.89 4.44
C HIS A 45 -16.77 6.24 4.77
N SER A 46 -16.75 7.14 3.81
CA SER A 46 -17.37 8.47 3.91
C SER A 46 -16.95 9.28 5.15
N PRO A 47 -15.64 9.51 5.39
CA PRO A 47 -15.19 10.35 6.51
C PRO A 47 -15.82 11.74 6.39
N GLU A 48 -16.49 12.21 7.44
CA GLU A 48 -17.30 13.44 7.37
C GLU A 48 -16.51 14.69 6.93
N PRO A 49 -15.27 14.95 7.41
CA PRO A 49 -14.49 16.09 6.93
C PRO A 49 -14.24 16.05 5.43
N VAL A 50 -13.96 14.85 4.89
CA VAL A 50 -13.72 14.66 3.44
C VAL A 50 -14.99 14.89 2.65
N ILE A 51 -16.13 14.36 3.09
CA ILE A 51 -17.42 14.54 2.41
C ILE A 51 -17.82 16.01 2.36
N ARG A 52 -17.68 16.76 3.47
CA ARG A 52 -17.92 18.20 3.48
C ARG A 52 -17.02 18.95 2.49
N ALA A 53 -15.72 18.62 2.47
CA ALA A 53 -14.77 19.26 1.56
C ALA A 53 -15.08 18.97 0.08
N VAL A 54 -15.44 17.71 -0.24
CA VAL A 54 -15.84 17.29 -1.58
C VAL A 54 -17.10 18.01 -2.04
N GLN A 55 -18.14 18.07 -1.20
CA GLN A 55 -19.38 18.78 -1.51
C GLN A 55 -19.14 20.27 -1.76
N ALA A 56 -18.40 20.94 -0.87
CA ALA A 56 -18.08 22.34 -1.01
C ALA A 56 -17.22 22.63 -2.27
N GLN A 57 -16.31 21.74 -2.62
CA GLN A 57 -15.47 21.91 -3.81
C GLN A 57 -16.25 21.64 -5.11
N ALA A 58 -17.22 20.73 -5.09
CA ALA A 58 -18.02 20.40 -6.27
C ALA A 58 -18.74 21.64 -6.85
N ASP A 59 -19.22 22.53 -5.99
CA ASP A 59 -19.87 23.79 -6.39
C ASP A 59 -18.88 24.85 -6.92
N ARG A 60 -17.57 24.68 -6.72
CA ARG A 60 -16.51 25.62 -7.10
C ARG A 60 -15.69 25.19 -8.32
N GLY A 61 -16.02 24.04 -8.90
CA GLY A 61 -15.32 23.44 -10.04
C GLY A 61 -14.36 22.31 -9.62
N LEU A 62 -14.16 21.36 -10.52
CA LEU A 62 -13.46 20.10 -10.25
C LEU A 62 -12.01 20.10 -10.74
N THR A 63 -11.73 20.78 -11.87
CA THR A 63 -10.41 20.74 -12.53
C THR A 63 -10.16 22.07 -13.28
N TYR A 64 -9.01 22.71 -13.05
CA TYR A 64 -8.73 24.01 -13.68
C TYR A 64 -7.36 24.15 -14.36
N MET A 65 -6.51 23.19 -14.43
CA MET A 65 -5.13 23.32 -14.97
C MET A 65 -4.23 24.36 -14.25
N LEU A 66 -4.70 24.92 -13.15
CA LEU A 66 -3.99 25.91 -12.32
C LEU A 66 -4.02 25.45 -10.86
N PRO A 67 -3.03 25.87 -10.06
CA PRO A 67 -3.04 25.56 -8.63
C PRO A 67 -4.31 26.10 -7.96
N GLY A 68 -5.01 25.22 -7.23
CA GLY A 68 -6.14 25.63 -6.41
C GLY A 68 -5.69 26.28 -5.09
N GLU A 69 -6.64 26.92 -4.40
CA GLU A 69 -6.43 27.64 -3.15
C GLU A 69 -5.73 26.79 -2.07
N VAL A 70 -6.07 25.50 -1.98
CA VAL A 70 -5.53 24.57 -0.96
C VAL A 70 -4.17 23.97 -1.31
N ALA A 71 -3.63 24.22 -2.51
CA ALA A 71 -2.41 23.55 -2.99
C ALA A 71 -1.20 23.75 -2.04
N SER A 72 -0.97 24.98 -1.57
CA SER A 72 0.10 25.27 -0.64
C SER A 72 -0.10 24.61 0.74
N ALA A 73 -1.35 24.53 1.21
CA ALA A 73 -1.69 23.89 2.46
C ALA A 73 -1.45 22.36 2.39
N VAL A 74 -1.86 21.71 1.30
CA VAL A 74 -1.59 20.30 1.06
C VAL A 74 -0.09 20.02 1.05
N GLY A 75 0.70 20.83 0.36
CA GLY A 75 2.17 20.67 0.33
C GLY A 75 2.80 20.79 1.72
N ARG A 76 2.34 21.72 2.57
CA ARG A 76 2.80 21.83 3.96
C ARG A 76 2.41 20.61 4.79
N LEU A 77 1.16 20.16 4.72
CA LEU A 77 0.68 18.99 5.45
C LEU A 77 1.43 17.72 5.05
N LEU A 78 1.67 17.49 3.76
CA LEU A 78 2.48 16.36 3.28
C LEU A 78 3.90 16.41 3.87
N ARG A 79 4.52 17.59 3.91
CA ARG A 79 5.84 17.77 4.54
C ARG A 79 5.78 17.51 6.05
N GLU A 80 4.76 17.99 6.75
CA GLU A 80 4.59 17.80 8.17
C GLU A 80 4.38 16.32 8.53
N HIS A 81 3.58 15.59 7.77
CA HIS A 81 3.33 14.17 8.00
C HIS A 81 4.52 13.27 7.63
N PHE A 82 5.14 13.52 6.46
CA PHE A 82 6.08 12.56 5.86
C PHE A 82 7.53 13.06 5.77
N GLY A 83 7.80 14.30 6.14
CA GLY A 83 9.16 14.84 6.34
C GLY A 83 9.90 15.28 5.08
N LEU A 84 9.52 14.86 3.87
CA LEU A 84 10.18 15.28 2.63
C LEU A 84 9.80 16.71 2.24
N PRO A 85 10.76 17.51 1.70
CA PRO A 85 10.53 18.95 1.42
C PRO A 85 9.72 19.22 0.15
N HIS A 86 9.80 18.35 -0.86
CA HIS A 86 9.20 18.54 -2.17
C HIS A 86 8.14 17.49 -2.46
N TRP A 87 7.01 17.92 -3.00
CA TRP A 87 5.87 17.05 -3.28
C TRP A 87 5.25 17.31 -4.64
N GLN A 88 4.80 16.24 -5.28
CA GLN A 88 3.98 16.24 -6.48
C GLN A 88 2.75 15.38 -6.25
N ILE A 89 1.66 15.71 -6.90
CA ILE A 89 0.39 14.99 -6.79
C ILE A 89 0.14 14.22 -8.08
N ALA A 90 -0.33 12.98 -7.95
CA ALA A 90 -0.77 12.15 -9.05
C ALA A 90 -2.18 11.61 -8.80
N THR A 91 -2.79 10.97 -9.80
CA THR A 91 -4.16 10.45 -9.68
C THR A 91 -4.18 9.11 -8.95
N THR A 92 -3.17 8.29 -9.16
CA THR A 92 -3.03 6.96 -8.53
C THR A 92 -1.60 6.74 -8.05
N ALA A 93 -1.40 5.80 -7.09
CA ALA A 93 -0.06 5.39 -6.70
C ALA A 93 0.73 4.76 -7.86
N SER A 94 0.05 4.12 -8.81
CA SER A 94 0.67 3.63 -10.05
C SER A 94 1.35 4.77 -10.83
N ASP A 95 0.64 5.90 -11.00
CA ASP A 95 1.20 7.08 -11.66
C ASP A 95 2.34 7.67 -10.84
N ALA A 96 2.16 7.79 -9.51
CA ALA A 96 3.18 8.32 -8.61
C ALA A 96 4.48 7.50 -8.67
N ASN A 97 4.38 6.17 -8.59
CA ASN A 97 5.52 5.25 -8.71
C ASN A 97 6.19 5.38 -10.09
N ARG A 98 5.39 5.41 -11.17
CA ARG A 98 5.91 5.60 -12.54
C ARG A 98 6.66 6.92 -12.69
N PHE A 99 6.13 8.01 -12.13
CA PHE A 99 6.78 9.31 -12.18
C PHE A 99 8.05 9.34 -11.33
N ALA A 100 8.02 8.79 -10.13
CA ALA A 100 9.18 8.70 -9.25
C ALA A 100 10.31 7.87 -9.88
N LEU A 101 10.02 6.70 -10.48
CA LEU A 101 10.99 5.88 -11.19
C LEU A 101 11.56 6.59 -12.42
N ARG A 102 10.72 7.31 -13.18
CA ARG A 102 11.18 8.11 -14.32
C ARG A 102 12.12 9.21 -13.88
N LEU A 103 11.78 9.93 -12.80
CA LEU A 103 12.66 10.93 -12.22
C LEU A 103 13.97 10.32 -11.75
N ALA A 104 13.93 9.20 -11.04
CA ALA A 104 15.12 8.50 -10.55
C ALA A 104 16.08 8.13 -11.69
N ARG A 105 15.56 7.58 -12.80
CA ARG A 105 16.35 7.29 -14.00
C ARG A 105 16.98 8.55 -14.59
N ALA A 106 16.22 9.64 -14.67
CA ALA A 106 16.69 10.89 -15.21
C ALA A 106 17.84 11.48 -14.39
N VAL A 107 17.70 11.57 -13.07
CA VAL A 107 18.70 12.22 -12.20
C VAL A 107 19.95 11.35 -11.96
N THR A 108 19.83 10.03 -12.05
CA THR A 108 20.97 9.12 -11.91
C THR A 108 21.65 8.78 -13.25
N ASN A 109 20.98 9.04 -14.36
CA ASN A 109 21.37 8.61 -15.71
C ASN A 109 21.58 7.09 -15.81
N ARG A 110 20.74 6.31 -15.11
CA ARG A 110 20.78 4.84 -15.08
C ARG A 110 19.44 4.27 -15.56
N ALA A 111 19.49 3.15 -16.28
CA ALA A 111 18.26 2.56 -16.86
C ALA A 111 17.55 1.59 -15.91
N ARG A 112 18.31 0.83 -15.11
CA ARG A 112 17.77 -0.27 -14.30
C ARG A 112 17.13 0.21 -13.00
N ILE A 113 16.11 -0.52 -12.57
CA ILE A 113 15.56 -0.45 -11.23
C ILE A 113 15.77 -1.78 -10.50
N LEU A 114 15.57 -1.78 -9.18
CA LEU A 114 15.55 -2.99 -8.39
C LEU A 114 14.23 -3.03 -7.62
N VAL A 115 13.56 -4.17 -7.69
CA VAL A 115 12.34 -4.49 -6.94
C VAL A 115 12.58 -5.64 -5.98
N ILE A 116 11.72 -5.77 -4.98
CA ILE A 116 11.72 -6.90 -4.06
C ILE A 116 10.75 -7.97 -4.57
N ASN A 117 11.16 -9.22 -4.54
CA ASN A 117 10.34 -10.35 -5.02
C ASN A 117 8.96 -10.39 -4.36
N GLY A 118 7.91 -10.64 -5.17
CA GLY A 118 6.52 -10.61 -4.71
C GLY A 118 5.98 -9.20 -4.48
N CYS A 119 6.54 -8.15 -5.12
CA CYS A 119 6.07 -6.78 -4.98
C CYS A 119 4.83 -6.50 -5.84
N TYR A 120 4.06 -5.49 -5.38
CA TYR A 120 3.07 -4.82 -6.21
C TYR A 120 3.13 -3.32 -5.95
N HIS A 121 3.46 -2.55 -6.97
CA HIS A 121 3.58 -1.08 -6.91
C HIS A 121 2.61 -0.38 -7.86
N GLY A 122 1.43 -0.98 -8.03
CA GLY A 122 0.45 -0.52 -9.00
C GLY A 122 0.75 -1.01 -10.42
N ALA A 123 -0.01 -0.53 -11.41
CA ALA A 123 0.13 -0.90 -12.81
C ALA A 123 1.36 -0.22 -13.45
N VAL A 124 2.55 -0.59 -12.98
CA VAL A 124 3.86 -0.12 -13.45
C VAL A 124 4.61 -1.29 -14.07
N ASP A 125 4.66 -1.33 -15.39
CA ASP A 125 5.17 -2.49 -16.14
C ASP A 125 6.54 -2.98 -15.67
N GLU A 126 7.45 -2.05 -15.40
CA GLU A 126 8.80 -2.37 -14.97
C GLU A 126 8.87 -3.06 -13.59
N THR A 127 7.81 -3.02 -12.80
CA THR A 127 7.76 -3.67 -11.48
C THR A 127 7.14 -5.06 -11.51
N PHE A 128 6.54 -5.46 -12.65
CA PHE A 128 5.99 -6.81 -12.82
C PHE A 128 7.06 -7.82 -13.21
N VAL A 129 8.01 -8.01 -12.31
CA VAL A 129 9.12 -8.95 -12.42
C VAL A 129 9.28 -9.68 -11.11
N SER A 130 9.37 -11.01 -11.16
CA SER A 130 9.54 -11.89 -10.01
C SER A 130 10.71 -12.84 -10.17
N LEU A 131 11.10 -13.50 -9.07
CA LEU A 131 12.09 -14.58 -9.10
C LEU A 131 11.42 -15.90 -9.48
N GLN A 132 11.79 -16.46 -10.63
CA GLN A 132 11.34 -17.77 -11.09
C GLN A 132 12.56 -18.70 -11.18
N GLY A 133 12.61 -19.70 -10.32
CA GLY A 133 13.78 -20.58 -10.24
C GLY A 133 15.09 -19.81 -9.92
N GLY A 134 15.00 -18.75 -9.13
CA GLY A 134 16.15 -17.91 -8.74
C GLY A 134 16.62 -16.91 -9.81
N ARG A 135 15.85 -16.72 -10.90
CA ARG A 135 16.14 -15.77 -11.98
C ARG A 135 14.99 -14.76 -12.12
N ALA A 136 15.35 -13.52 -12.39
CA ALA A 136 14.37 -12.49 -12.72
C ALA A 136 13.64 -12.82 -14.03
N ALA A 137 12.33 -12.80 -14.01
CA ALA A 137 11.47 -13.01 -15.19
C ALA A 137 10.19 -12.17 -15.05
N ASN A 138 9.53 -11.90 -16.18
CA ASN A 138 8.23 -11.22 -16.15
C ASN A 138 7.23 -12.00 -15.30
N GLU A 139 6.37 -11.28 -14.58
CA GLU A 139 5.33 -11.86 -13.72
C GLU A 139 4.36 -12.72 -14.58
N PRO A 140 4.20 -14.04 -14.30
CA PRO A 140 3.45 -14.94 -15.19
C PRO A 140 1.97 -14.61 -15.35
N GLY A 141 1.35 -14.03 -14.31
CA GLY A 141 -0.07 -13.70 -14.29
C GLY A 141 -0.44 -12.45 -15.08
N LEU A 142 0.54 -11.64 -15.48
CA LEU A 142 0.25 -10.38 -16.16
C LEU A 142 -0.05 -10.61 -17.65
N ILE A 143 -1.19 -10.09 -18.09
CA ILE A 143 -1.61 -10.19 -19.50
C ILE A 143 -0.87 -9.17 -20.39
N GLY A 144 -0.61 -9.54 -21.66
CA GLY A 144 -0.15 -8.60 -22.70
C GLY A 144 1.30 -8.14 -22.53
N GLN A 145 2.15 -8.90 -21.89
CA GLN A 145 3.57 -8.61 -21.75
C GLN A 145 4.34 -9.01 -23.03
N PHE A 146 4.67 -8.03 -23.87
CA PHE A 146 5.49 -8.24 -25.07
C PHE A 146 6.95 -7.82 -24.88
N VAL A 147 7.26 -7.11 -23.79
CA VAL A 147 8.60 -6.62 -23.48
C VAL A 147 9.17 -7.44 -22.34
N ASP A 148 10.44 -7.83 -22.45
CA ASP A 148 11.18 -8.43 -21.35
C ASP A 148 11.53 -7.34 -20.32
N GLN A 149 10.71 -7.22 -19.27
CA GLN A 149 10.94 -6.25 -18.19
C GLN A 149 12.17 -6.62 -17.34
N ALA A 150 12.50 -7.92 -17.25
CA ALA A 150 13.67 -8.39 -16.51
C ALA A 150 15.01 -7.91 -17.11
N ALA A 151 15.01 -7.47 -18.37
CA ALA A 151 16.21 -6.86 -18.98
C ALA A 151 16.66 -5.57 -18.25
N ASN A 152 15.70 -4.82 -17.68
CA ASN A 152 15.94 -3.55 -17.00
C ASN A 152 15.52 -3.53 -15.51
N THR A 153 15.11 -4.68 -14.96
CA THR A 153 14.69 -4.78 -13.56
C THR A 153 15.42 -5.91 -12.87
N LYS A 154 16.19 -5.58 -11.84
CA LYS A 154 16.78 -6.56 -10.93
C LYS A 154 15.77 -6.91 -9.83
N VAL A 155 15.78 -8.16 -9.38
CA VAL A 155 14.90 -8.65 -8.31
C VAL A 155 15.75 -9.31 -7.24
N VAL A 156 15.48 -9.03 -5.99
CA VAL A 156 16.07 -9.70 -4.82
C VAL A 156 14.96 -10.07 -3.82
N GLU A 157 15.25 -11.02 -2.95
CA GLU A 157 14.33 -11.32 -1.84
C GLU A 157 14.38 -10.24 -0.76
N PHE A 158 13.25 -10.05 -0.07
CA PHE A 158 13.21 -9.26 1.15
C PHE A 158 14.07 -9.92 2.23
N ASN A 159 14.70 -9.13 3.09
CA ASN A 159 15.61 -9.60 4.14
C ASN A 159 16.90 -10.27 3.64
N ASP A 160 17.18 -10.31 2.33
CA ASP A 160 18.42 -10.81 1.76
C ASP A 160 19.39 -9.67 1.47
N VAL A 161 20.16 -9.27 2.49
CA VAL A 161 21.16 -8.19 2.39
C VAL A 161 22.31 -8.55 1.46
N GLU A 162 22.70 -9.82 1.38
CA GLU A 162 23.80 -10.28 0.52
C GLU A 162 23.42 -10.18 -0.96
N ALA A 163 22.22 -10.67 -1.33
CA ALA A 163 21.69 -10.52 -2.68
C ALA A 163 21.53 -9.05 -3.08
N LEU A 164 21.06 -8.21 -2.15
CA LEU A 164 20.92 -6.77 -2.36
C LEU A 164 22.29 -6.11 -2.64
N GLU A 165 23.33 -6.41 -1.84
CA GLU A 165 24.68 -5.90 -2.04
C GLU A 165 25.22 -6.31 -3.40
N LYS A 166 25.11 -7.57 -3.77
CA LYS A 166 25.51 -8.10 -5.06
C LYS A 166 24.78 -7.42 -6.23
N ALA A 167 23.46 -7.24 -6.09
CA ALA A 167 22.64 -6.62 -7.13
C ALA A 167 22.99 -5.14 -7.37
N LEU A 168 23.47 -4.43 -6.34
CA LEU A 168 23.85 -3.01 -6.41
C LEU A 168 25.34 -2.78 -6.76
N ALA A 169 26.19 -3.82 -6.74
CA ALA A 169 27.63 -3.69 -6.90
C ALA A 169 28.06 -3.03 -8.22
N ASP A 170 27.33 -3.28 -9.32
CA ASP A 170 27.62 -2.72 -10.64
C ASP A 170 27.31 -1.22 -10.77
N ARG A 171 26.61 -0.63 -9.78
CA ARG A 171 26.19 0.79 -9.76
C ARG A 171 25.35 1.20 -10.99
N ASP A 172 24.61 0.28 -11.56
CA ASP A 172 23.77 0.46 -12.75
C ASP A 172 22.28 0.64 -12.43
N VAL A 173 21.90 0.51 -11.14
CA VAL A 173 20.54 0.67 -10.63
C VAL A 173 20.28 2.14 -10.33
N ALA A 174 19.23 2.70 -10.95
CA ALA A 174 18.73 4.06 -10.69
C ALA A 174 18.07 4.17 -9.33
N CYS A 175 17.22 3.18 -9.01
CA CYS A 175 16.36 3.22 -7.86
C CYS A 175 16.06 1.80 -7.35
N VAL A 176 16.09 1.62 -6.03
CA VAL A 176 15.39 0.51 -5.35
C VAL A 176 14.01 1.02 -4.99
N ILE A 177 12.97 0.32 -5.40
CA ILE A 177 11.60 0.56 -4.96
C ILE A 177 11.16 -0.59 -4.05
N THR A 178 10.63 -0.27 -2.88
CA THR A 178 10.18 -1.24 -1.89
C THR A 178 9.04 -0.70 -1.02
N GLU A 179 8.16 -1.60 -0.57
CA GLU A 179 7.38 -1.38 0.65
C GLU A 179 8.30 -1.52 1.87
N PRO A 180 8.08 -0.80 2.97
CA PRO A 180 8.89 -1.00 4.19
C PRO A 180 8.54 -2.28 4.95
N VAL A 181 7.34 -2.79 4.78
CA VAL A 181 6.86 -4.14 5.16
C VAL A 181 6.18 -4.71 3.93
N ARG A 182 6.47 -5.95 3.60
CA ARG A 182 5.78 -6.61 2.47
C ARG A 182 4.32 -6.83 2.85
N THR A 183 3.39 -6.43 1.99
CA THR A 183 1.95 -6.52 2.27
C THR A 183 1.13 -7.05 1.10
N ASN A 184 1.76 -7.29 -0.05
CA ASN A 184 1.09 -7.79 -1.25
C ASN A 184 1.33 -9.29 -1.53
N CYS A 185 2.17 -9.94 -0.72
CA CYS A 185 2.43 -11.38 -0.80
C CYS A 185 2.33 -12.05 0.58
N SER A 186 1.34 -11.72 1.36
CA SER A 186 1.29 -11.86 2.82
C SER A 186 2.17 -10.86 3.55
N MET A 187 1.95 -10.70 4.85
CA MET A 187 2.70 -9.74 5.66
C MET A 187 4.06 -10.29 6.06
N VAL A 188 5.12 -9.77 5.42
CA VAL A 188 6.51 -10.12 5.76
C VAL A 188 7.19 -8.91 6.40
N LEU A 189 7.59 -9.08 7.66
CA LEU A 189 8.26 -8.02 8.44
C LEU A 189 9.75 -7.95 8.10
N PRO A 190 10.38 -6.76 8.19
CA PRO A 190 11.82 -6.64 8.03
C PRO A 190 12.57 -7.28 9.20
N ASP A 191 13.64 -8.01 8.89
CA ASP A 191 14.59 -8.46 9.89
C ASP A 191 15.26 -7.26 10.57
N PRO A 192 15.69 -7.37 11.83
CA PRO A 192 16.42 -6.30 12.51
C PRO A 192 17.63 -5.82 11.70
N GLY A 193 17.71 -4.52 11.41
CA GLY A 193 18.80 -3.89 10.66
C GLY A 193 18.71 -4.00 9.13
N TYR A 194 17.65 -4.62 8.59
CA TYR A 194 17.47 -4.72 7.12
C TYR A 194 17.39 -3.34 6.47
N HIS A 195 16.57 -2.44 6.97
CA HIS A 195 16.41 -1.09 6.42
C HIS A 195 17.69 -0.25 6.53
N ASP A 196 18.44 -0.39 7.62
CA ASP A 196 19.74 0.27 7.78
C ASP A 196 20.73 -0.21 6.71
N SER A 197 20.77 -1.52 6.46
CA SER A 197 21.58 -2.12 5.42
C SER A 197 21.16 -1.67 4.02
N LEU A 198 19.86 -1.67 3.74
CA LEU A 198 19.28 -1.17 2.49
C LEU A 198 19.70 0.30 2.25
N ARG A 199 19.55 1.16 3.26
CA ARG A 199 19.92 2.57 3.15
C ARG A 199 21.43 2.77 2.96
N ARG A 200 22.24 2.06 3.71
CA ARG A 200 23.69 2.09 3.58
C ARG A 200 24.15 1.69 2.18
N LEU A 201 23.62 0.60 1.63
CA LEU A 201 23.98 0.08 0.32
C LEU A 201 23.53 1.01 -0.82
N THR A 202 22.32 1.54 -0.76
CA THR A 202 21.81 2.50 -1.76
C THR A 202 22.64 3.77 -1.79
N ARG A 203 23.01 4.32 -0.63
CA ARG A 203 23.93 5.47 -0.55
C ARG A 203 25.33 5.17 -1.10
N ALA A 204 25.93 4.03 -0.72
CA ALA A 204 27.27 3.65 -1.15
C ALA A 204 27.40 3.47 -2.67
N THR A 205 26.31 3.09 -3.34
CA THR A 205 26.26 2.87 -4.78
C THR A 205 25.70 4.05 -5.58
N GLY A 206 25.19 5.08 -4.89
CA GLY A 206 24.52 6.22 -5.52
C GLY A 206 23.20 5.83 -6.18
N THR A 207 22.55 4.78 -5.67
CA THR A 207 21.21 4.33 -6.04
C THR A 207 20.20 5.07 -5.18
N LEU A 208 19.10 5.55 -5.75
CA LEU A 208 18.03 6.19 -4.96
C LEU A 208 17.17 5.12 -4.27
N LEU A 209 16.69 5.45 -3.08
CA LEU A 209 15.73 4.63 -2.34
C LEU A 209 14.34 5.25 -2.43
N LEU A 210 13.41 4.54 -3.05
CA LEU A 210 11.99 4.86 -3.10
C LEU A 210 11.23 3.94 -2.15
N ILE A 211 10.57 4.52 -1.16
CA ILE A 211 9.66 3.80 -0.27
C ILE A 211 8.21 4.06 -0.70
N ASP A 212 7.50 2.97 -0.99
CA ASP A 212 6.06 2.98 -1.28
C ASP A 212 5.29 2.65 0.01
N GLU A 213 4.68 3.68 0.58
CA GLU A 213 3.91 3.61 1.84
C GLU A 213 2.40 3.40 1.60
N THR A 214 1.99 3.10 0.40
CA THR A 214 0.56 3.05 0.05
C THR A 214 -0.26 2.13 0.96
N HIS A 215 0.33 1.05 1.48
CA HIS A 215 -0.28 0.17 2.48
C HIS A 215 0.17 0.49 3.90
N THR A 216 1.45 0.69 4.09
CA THR A 216 2.07 0.83 5.42
C THR A 216 1.84 2.21 6.07
N ILE A 217 1.20 3.14 5.36
CA ILE A 217 0.58 4.34 5.95
C ILE A 217 -0.35 3.99 7.12
N SER A 218 -0.85 2.75 7.20
CA SER A 218 -1.64 2.24 8.33
C SER A 218 -0.86 2.14 9.65
N THR A 219 0.45 2.36 9.64
CA THR A 219 1.29 2.25 10.85
C THR A 219 1.22 3.50 11.74
N GLY A 220 1.01 4.67 11.17
CA GLY A 220 0.95 5.93 11.93
C GLY A 220 0.81 7.15 11.02
N PRO A 221 0.68 8.37 11.56
CA PRO A 221 0.51 9.60 10.78
C PRO A 221 1.64 9.87 9.78
N GLY A 222 2.84 9.39 10.03
CA GLY A 222 3.99 9.43 9.12
C GLY A 222 4.26 8.13 8.38
N GLY A 223 3.31 7.17 8.42
CA GLY A 223 3.49 5.82 7.92
C GLY A 223 4.53 5.02 8.72
N TYR A 224 4.95 3.89 8.19
CA TYR A 224 6.05 3.08 8.74
C TYR A 224 7.37 3.88 8.72
N THR A 225 7.61 4.62 7.63
CA THR A 225 8.79 5.47 7.47
C THR A 225 8.94 6.46 8.61
N GLY A 226 7.88 7.17 8.99
CA GLY A 226 7.91 8.11 10.10
C GLY A 226 8.08 7.42 11.45
N GLN A 227 7.37 6.31 11.68
CA GLN A 227 7.41 5.55 12.94
C GLN A 227 8.81 4.96 13.21
N TYR A 228 9.48 4.45 12.18
CA TYR A 228 10.79 3.79 12.29
C TYR A 228 11.94 4.65 11.78
N ARG A 229 11.67 5.92 11.44
CA ARG A 229 12.68 6.92 11.02
C ARG A 229 13.51 6.45 9.83
N LEU A 230 12.84 5.85 8.85
CA LEU A 230 13.49 5.51 7.59
C LEU A 230 13.84 6.80 6.82
N ASP A 231 14.82 6.72 5.94
CA ASP A 231 15.40 7.89 5.27
C ASP A 231 15.44 7.68 3.75
N PRO A 232 14.27 7.71 3.07
CA PRO A 232 14.19 7.57 1.62
C PRO A 232 14.65 8.83 0.87
N ASP A 233 15.07 8.64 -0.38
CA ASP A 233 15.27 9.74 -1.34
C ASP A 233 13.96 10.14 -2.02
N LEU A 234 13.08 9.16 -2.22
CA LEU A 234 11.76 9.27 -2.83
C LEU A 234 10.72 8.52 -1.97
N PHE A 235 9.50 9.03 -1.96
CA PHE A 235 8.40 8.49 -1.17
C PHE A 235 7.11 8.53 -1.97
N VAL A 236 6.31 7.47 -1.91
CA VAL A 236 4.98 7.42 -2.54
C VAL A 236 3.93 7.01 -1.53
N VAL A 237 2.78 7.65 -1.60
CA VAL A 237 1.57 7.29 -0.86
C VAL A 237 0.34 7.53 -1.73
N GLY A 238 -0.54 6.57 -1.73
CA GLY A 238 -1.81 6.64 -2.46
C GLY A 238 -2.99 6.19 -1.62
N LYS A 239 -3.90 5.43 -2.22
CA LYS A 239 -5.07 4.81 -1.57
C LYS A 239 -5.81 5.76 -0.61
N PRO A 240 -5.59 5.78 0.72
CA PRO A 240 -6.43 6.54 1.65
C PRO A 240 -6.12 8.03 1.71
N ILE A 241 -5.06 8.52 1.02
CA ILE A 241 -4.52 9.88 1.22
C ILE A 241 -5.53 11.01 0.94
N ALA A 242 -6.58 10.71 0.17
CA ALA A 242 -7.68 11.62 -0.11
C ALA A 242 -9.04 11.04 0.32
N GLY A 243 -9.06 10.21 1.37
CA GLY A 243 -10.29 9.71 2.00
C GLY A 243 -11.21 8.91 1.06
N GLY A 244 -10.65 8.21 0.06
CA GLY A 244 -11.39 7.42 -0.94
C GLY A 244 -11.54 8.11 -2.30
N VAL A 245 -11.20 9.39 -2.43
CA VAL A 245 -11.11 10.06 -3.74
C VAL A 245 -9.79 9.69 -4.41
N ALA A 246 -9.83 9.38 -5.71
CA ALA A 246 -8.64 8.98 -6.46
C ALA A 246 -7.56 10.08 -6.45
N ALA A 247 -6.52 9.87 -5.68
CA ALA A 247 -5.34 10.73 -5.56
C ALA A 247 -4.16 9.96 -4.96
N SER A 248 -2.97 10.46 -5.22
CA SER A 248 -1.73 10.03 -4.59
C SER A 248 -0.74 11.19 -4.51
N ALA A 249 0.25 11.07 -3.67
CA ALA A 249 1.35 12.01 -3.55
C ALA A 249 2.68 11.28 -3.63
N TRP A 250 3.68 11.94 -4.21
CA TRP A 250 5.06 11.46 -4.17
C TRP A 250 6.00 12.61 -3.82
N GLY A 251 6.90 12.31 -2.89
CA GLY A 251 7.82 13.28 -2.33
C GLY A 251 9.27 12.94 -2.66
N PHE A 252 10.15 13.94 -2.57
CA PHE A 252 11.59 13.77 -2.81
C PHE A 252 12.43 14.78 -2.04
N THR A 253 13.72 14.44 -1.88
CA THR A 253 14.70 15.24 -1.14
C THR A 253 15.19 16.45 -1.93
N ASP A 254 15.82 17.43 -1.23
CA ASP A 254 16.50 18.58 -1.86
C ASP A 254 17.59 18.15 -2.86
N ALA A 255 18.29 17.05 -2.58
CA ALA A 255 19.30 16.52 -3.49
C ALA A 255 18.70 16.08 -4.83
N VAL A 256 17.56 15.39 -4.79
CA VAL A 256 16.81 14.97 -5.99
C VAL A 256 16.25 16.20 -6.73
N ALA A 257 15.69 17.18 -5.99
CA ALA A 257 15.18 18.43 -6.56
C ALA A 257 16.29 19.19 -7.32
N THR A 258 17.44 19.38 -6.69
CA THR A 258 18.60 20.08 -7.29
C THR A 258 19.08 19.35 -8.56
N ALA A 259 19.17 18.02 -8.52
CA ALA A 259 19.55 17.24 -9.69
C ALA A 259 18.52 17.37 -10.83
N TRP A 260 17.23 17.36 -10.49
CA TRP A 260 16.15 17.55 -11.47
C TRP A 260 16.17 18.95 -12.10
N ASP A 261 16.33 20.02 -11.32
CA ASP A 261 16.39 21.39 -11.83
C ASP A 261 17.51 21.58 -12.85
N ARG A 262 18.68 20.98 -12.61
CA ARG A 262 19.78 20.98 -13.58
C ARG A 262 19.38 20.32 -14.90
N ILE A 263 18.83 19.10 -14.82
CA ILE A 263 18.45 18.32 -16.01
C ILE A 263 17.33 19.02 -16.78
N ARG A 264 16.33 19.56 -16.07
CA ARG A 264 15.21 20.27 -16.67
C ARG A 264 15.66 21.46 -17.51
N GLY A 265 16.68 22.19 -17.04
CA GLY A 265 17.26 23.32 -17.76
C GLY A 265 17.98 22.94 -19.08
N GLU A 266 18.41 21.68 -19.21
CA GLU A 266 19.12 21.15 -20.38
C GLU A 266 18.16 20.49 -21.41
N LYS A 267 16.91 20.25 -21.06
CA LYS A 267 15.92 19.57 -21.92
C LYS A 267 15.20 20.55 -22.85
N PRO A 268 14.88 20.13 -24.08
CA PRO A 268 14.03 20.93 -24.96
C PRO A 268 12.64 21.09 -24.37
N PRO A 269 11.90 22.14 -24.76
CA PRO A 269 10.49 22.27 -24.37
C PRO A 269 9.65 21.07 -24.76
N GLY A 270 8.72 20.66 -23.87
CA GLY A 270 7.83 19.53 -24.13
C GLY A 270 7.37 18.84 -22.85
N HIS A 271 6.84 17.62 -23.01
CA HIS A 271 6.36 16.83 -21.89
C HIS A 271 7.50 16.21 -21.11
N SER A 272 7.55 16.46 -19.79
CA SER A 272 8.46 15.76 -18.88
C SER A 272 8.05 14.30 -18.63
N GLY A 273 6.77 13.99 -18.81
CA GLY A 273 6.17 12.71 -18.42
C GLY A 273 6.00 12.53 -16.90
N LEU A 274 6.03 13.63 -16.13
CA LEU A 274 5.87 13.65 -14.67
C LEU A 274 4.54 14.31 -14.27
N GLY A 275 3.44 13.78 -14.76
CA GLY A 275 2.12 14.28 -14.47
C GLY A 275 1.12 13.99 -15.58
N THR A 276 -0.16 14.12 -15.26
CA THR A 276 -1.29 14.00 -16.18
C THR A 276 -2.24 15.19 -16.01
N THR A 277 -3.17 15.38 -16.94
CA THR A 277 -4.13 16.48 -16.91
C THR A 277 -4.94 16.55 -15.61
N LEU A 278 -5.28 15.39 -15.03
CA LEU A 278 -6.09 15.31 -13.81
C LEU A 278 -5.24 15.23 -12.53
N SER A 279 -3.93 15.25 -12.62
CA SER A 279 -3.05 15.33 -11.44
C SER A 279 -3.34 16.65 -10.71
N ALA A 280 -3.47 16.56 -9.38
CA ALA A 280 -3.78 17.71 -8.52
C ALA A 280 -5.08 18.47 -8.89
N ASN A 281 -6.10 17.76 -9.41
CA ASN A 281 -7.40 18.37 -9.64
C ASN A 281 -8.00 18.90 -8.32
N ALA A 282 -8.84 19.93 -8.43
CA ALA A 282 -9.32 20.66 -7.27
C ALA A 282 -10.13 19.79 -6.28
N LEU A 283 -10.93 18.85 -6.80
CA LEU A 283 -11.72 17.93 -5.96
C LEU A 283 -10.80 17.03 -5.13
N ALA A 284 -9.83 16.39 -5.76
CA ALA A 284 -8.87 15.52 -5.08
C ALA A 284 -8.01 16.30 -4.06
N MET A 285 -7.61 17.53 -4.40
CA MET A 285 -6.86 18.40 -3.49
C MET A 285 -7.67 18.81 -2.26
N ALA A 286 -8.95 19.12 -2.40
CA ALA A 286 -9.84 19.43 -1.28
C ALA A 286 -10.02 18.20 -0.36
N ALA A 287 -10.24 17.03 -0.95
CA ALA A 287 -10.36 15.77 -0.23
C ALA A 287 -9.06 15.41 0.52
N MET A 288 -7.91 15.53 -0.16
CA MET A 288 -6.59 15.28 0.44
C MET A 288 -6.30 16.26 1.58
N HIS A 289 -6.61 17.54 1.40
CA HIS A 289 -6.47 18.54 2.46
C HIS A 289 -7.26 18.15 3.72
N ALA A 290 -8.54 17.80 3.57
CA ALA A 290 -9.40 17.40 4.68
C ALA A 290 -8.88 16.10 5.35
N THR A 291 -8.40 15.14 4.56
CA THR A 291 -7.83 13.89 5.07
C THR A 291 -6.59 14.17 5.94
N LEU A 292 -5.64 14.92 5.41
CA LEU A 292 -4.38 15.23 6.10
C LEU A 292 -4.59 16.11 7.34
N ALA A 293 -5.50 17.08 7.27
CA ALA A 293 -5.70 18.05 8.34
C ALA A 293 -6.61 17.56 9.47
N GLU A 294 -7.65 16.77 9.14
CA GLU A 294 -8.73 16.49 10.08
C GLU A 294 -8.94 14.98 10.37
N VAL A 295 -8.48 14.10 9.47
CA VAL A 295 -8.72 12.65 9.61
C VAL A 295 -7.48 11.90 10.08
N MET A 296 -6.31 12.23 9.54
CA MET A 296 -5.02 11.62 9.89
C MET A 296 -4.48 12.15 11.22
N THR A 297 -5.22 11.91 12.32
CA THR A 297 -4.85 12.39 13.65
C THR A 297 -4.19 11.30 14.49
N PRO A 298 -3.32 11.65 15.46
CA PRO A 298 -2.75 10.67 16.39
C PRO A 298 -3.80 9.82 17.10
N LEU A 299 -4.93 10.42 17.52
CA LEU A 299 -6.04 9.69 18.16
C LEU A 299 -6.71 8.68 17.24
N ALA A 300 -6.86 9.01 15.95
CA ALA A 300 -7.40 8.08 14.97
C ALA A 300 -6.50 6.83 14.85
N TYR A 301 -5.18 7.03 14.74
CA TYR A 301 -4.24 5.92 14.65
C TYR A 301 -4.12 5.12 15.96
N GLU A 302 -4.18 5.78 17.12
CA GLU A 302 -4.21 5.09 18.42
C GLU A 302 -5.42 4.16 18.53
N HIS A 303 -6.61 4.62 18.13
CA HIS A 303 -7.81 3.81 18.10
C HIS A 303 -7.66 2.63 17.11
N MET A 304 -7.19 2.90 15.89
CA MET A 304 -6.98 1.87 14.87
C MET A 304 -6.01 0.79 15.35
N ASP A 305 -4.89 1.17 15.96
CA ASP A 305 -3.88 0.26 16.51
C ASP A 305 -4.44 -0.60 17.64
N ALA A 306 -5.24 0.00 18.54
CA ALA A 306 -5.89 -0.72 19.63
C ALA A 306 -6.88 -1.78 19.13
N GLN A 307 -7.71 -1.46 18.12
CA GLN A 307 -8.63 -2.43 17.53
C GLN A 307 -7.89 -3.54 16.77
N ALA A 308 -6.83 -3.20 16.03
CA ALA A 308 -5.99 -4.17 15.34
C ALA A 308 -5.27 -5.12 16.32
N ALA A 309 -4.77 -4.60 17.45
CA ALA A 309 -4.18 -5.42 18.50
C ALA A 309 -5.19 -6.43 19.06
N ARG A 310 -6.45 -6.00 19.24
CA ARG A 310 -7.53 -6.87 19.71
C ARG A 310 -7.89 -7.95 18.68
N ILE A 311 -7.95 -7.61 17.40
CA ILE A 311 -8.14 -8.57 16.30
C ILE A 311 -7.02 -9.60 16.35
N ALA A 312 -5.76 -9.16 16.34
CA ALA A 312 -4.60 -10.04 16.33
C ALA A 312 -4.59 -11.01 17.53
N ALA A 313 -4.86 -10.52 18.73
CA ALA A 313 -4.93 -11.35 19.93
C ALA A 313 -6.07 -12.37 19.87
N GLY A 314 -7.26 -11.98 19.36
CA GLY A 314 -8.40 -12.87 19.21
C GLY A 314 -8.15 -14.01 18.24
N LEU A 315 -7.59 -13.69 17.06
CA LEU A 315 -7.24 -14.68 16.04
C LEU A 315 -6.12 -15.63 16.54
N ALA A 316 -5.07 -15.09 17.16
CA ALA A 316 -3.98 -15.90 17.70
C ALA A 316 -4.48 -16.88 18.78
N GLY A 317 -5.38 -16.44 19.67
CA GLY A 317 -5.99 -17.31 20.67
C GLY A 317 -6.81 -18.45 20.07
N ILE A 318 -7.50 -18.22 18.96
CA ILE A 318 -8.25 -19.28 18.25
C ILE A 318 -7.29 -20.24 17.56
N ILE A 319 -6.26 -19.74 16.89
CA ILE A 319 -5.21 -20.52 16.24
C ILE A 319 -4.56 -21.48 17.26
N GLU A 320 -4.17 -20.96 18.42
CA GLU A 320 -3.59 -21.75 19.51
C GLU A 320 -4.59 -22.79 20.06
N LYS A 321 -5.82 -22.39 20.40
CA LYS A 321 -6.90 -23.25 20.91
C LYS A 321 -7.17 -24.43 19.98
N ARG A 322 -7.14 -24.19 18.66
CA ARG A 322 -7.43 -25.20 17.64
C ARG A 322 -6.19 -25.92 17.12
N ARG A 323 -5.00 -25.53 17.59
CA ARG A 323 -3.69 -26.07 17.15
C ARG A 323 -3.51 -25.98 15.64
N LEU A 324 -3.92 -24.86 15.04
CA LEU A 324 -3.71 -24.63 13.63
C LEU A 324 -2.23 -24.30 13.38
N PRO A 325 -1.63 -24.81 12.29
CA PRO A 325 -0.24 -24.52 11.95
C PRO A 325 -0.10 -23.13 11.30
N TRP A 326 -0.66 -22.11 11.94
CA TRP A 326 -0.74 -20.75 11.43
C TRP A 326 -0.18 -19.76 12.44
N HIS A 327 0.15 -18.57 11.96
CA HIS A 327 0.50 -17.44 12.84
C HIS A 327 -0.25 -16.18 12.44
N VAL A 328 -0.18 -15.16 13.28
CA VAL A 328 -0.75 -13.82 13.04
C VAL A 328 0.39 -12.82 12.98
N ALA A 329 0.46 -12.08 11.88
CA ALA A 329 1.33 -10.91 11.72
C ALA A 329 0.53 -9.61 11.90
N ARG A 330 1.17 -8.57 12.46
CA ARG A 330 0.55 -7.24 12.64
C ARG A 330 1.57 -6.12 12.42
N VAL A 331 1.12 -5.06 11.74
CA VAL A 331 1.84 -3.80 11.64
C VAL A 331 0.84 -2.63 11.71
N GLY A 332 0.93 -1.81 12.78
CA GLY A 332 -0.04 -0.76 13.04
C GLY A 332 -1.48 -1.29 13.03
N ALA A 333 -2.33 -0.66 12.24
CA ALA A 333 -3.74 -1.00 12.10
C ALA A 333 -4.04 -2.21 11.21
N ARG A 334 -3.00 -2.89 10.68
CA ARG A 334 -3.10 -4.01 9.74
C ARG A 334 -2.78 -5.32 10.43
N VAL A 335 -3.62 -6.33 10.22
CA VAL A 335 -3.49 -7.68 10.77
C VAL A 335 -3.68 -8.69 9.64
N GLU A 336 -2.91 -9.78 9.67
CA GLU A 336 -3.05 -10.89 8.73
C GLU A 336 -2.81 -12.22 9.45
N PHE A 337 -3.64 -13.23 9.20
CA PHE A 337 -3.34 -14.61 9.57
C PHE A 337 -2.72 -15.32 8.37
N ILE A 338 -1.72 -16.17 8.61
CA ILE A 338 -0.88 -16.77 7.58
C ILE A 338 -0.80 -18.28 7.83
N PHE A 339 -0.90 -19.08 6.76
CA PHE A 339 -1.01 -20.53 6.80
C PHE A 339 0.34 -21.26 7.03
N CYS A 340 1.15 -20.74 7.94
CA CYS A 340 2.36 -21.41 8.43
C CYS A 340 2.64 -20.99 9.87
N GLU A 341 3.35 -21.85 10.63
CA GLU A 341 3.67 -21.60 12.04
C GLU A 341 4.70 -20.49 12.24
N GLN A 342 5.69 -20.45 11.37
CA GLN A 342 6.80 -19.51 11.50
C GLN A 342 6.58 -18.25 10.68
N PRO A 343 6.98 -17.07 11.19
CA PRO A 343 6.94 -15.85 10.41
C PRO A 343 7.71 -15.99 9.10
N LEU A 344 7.09 -15.51 8.03
CA LEU A 344 7.67 -15.48 6.70
C LEU A 344 8.79 -14.43 6.62
N ARG A 345 9.84 -14.71 5.86
CA ARG A 345 10.98 -13.80 5.70
C ARG A 345 11.07 -13.15 4.34
N ASN A 346 10.42 -13.72 3.30
CA ASN A 346 10.56 -13.25 1.94
C ASN A 346 9.36 -13.64 1.06
N GLY A 347 9.35 -13.16 -0.19
CA GLY A 347 8.28 -13.41 -1.14
C GLY A 347 8.18 -14.87 -1.59
N SER A 348 9.29 -15.58 -1.72
CA SER A 348 9.29 -17.00 -2.09
C SER A 348 8.68 -17.88 -1.00
N GLU A 349 8.98 -17.61 0.27
CA GLU A 349 8.35 -18.28 1.40
C GLU A 349 6.84 -17.98 1.47
N ALA A 350 6.45 -16.72 1.20
CA ALA A 350 5.06 -16.33 1.17
C ALA A 350 4.28 -17.06 0.06
N ALA A 351 4.85 -17.15 -1.13
CA ALA A 351 4.24 -17.91 -2.23
C ALA A 351 4.11 -19.41 -1.92
N ALA A 352 5.08 -20.00 -1.21
CA ALA A 352 5.03 -21.40 -0.80
C ALA A 352 4.01 -21.69 0.31
N ALA A 353 3.67 -20.69 1.12
CA ALA A 353 2.68 -20.80 2.19
C ALA A 353 1.24 -20.50 1.74
N ALA A 354 1.03 -20.10 0.49
CA ALA A 354 -0.29 -19.78 -0.04
C ALA A 354 -1.15 -21.04 -0.22
N GLU A 355 -2.38 -21.00 0.30
CA GLU A 355 -3.37 -22.08 0.26
C GLU A 355 -4.70 -21.52 -0.27
N SER A 356 -4.81 -21.34 -1.58
CA SER A 356 -5.90 -20.59 -2.21
C SER A 356 -7.30 -21.17 -1.95
N GLU A 357 -7.46 -22.50 -1.92
CA GLU A 357 -8.75 -23.14 -1.63
C GLU A 357 -9.19 -22.90 -0.18
N LEU A 358 -8.24 -23.00 0.75
CA LEU A 358 -8.49 -22.73 2.18
C LEU A 358 -8.80 -21.26 2.41
N GLU A 359 -8.05 -20.35 1.75
CA GLU A 359 -8.31 -18.93 1.78
C GLU A 359 -9.72 -18.60 1.31
N GLN A 360 -10.15 -19.10 0.15
CA GLN A 360 -11.49 -18.91 -0.39
C GLN A 360 -12.58 -19.44 0.56
N ALA A 361 -12.37 -20.62 1.16
CA ALA A 361 -13.31 -21.20 2.11
C ALA A 361 -13.48 -20.32 3.35
N ILE A 362 -12.39 -19.79 3.90
CA ILE A 362 -12.42 -18.88 5.05
C ILE A 362 -13.12 -17.57 4.69
N HIS A 363 -12.76 -16.96 3.56
CA HIS A 363 -13.34 -15.70 3.12
C HIS A 363 -14.85 -15.83 2.91
N LEU A 364 -15.31 -16.89 2.23
CA LEU A 364 -16.74 -17.17 2.07
C LEU A 364 -17.43 -17.41 3.42
N GLY A 365 -16.77 -18.16 4.30
CA GLY A 365 -17.27 -18.44 5.65
C GLY A 365 -17.46 -17.17 6.49
N LEU A 366 -16.49 -16.25 6.45
CA LEU A 366 -16.56 -14.95 7.12
C LEU A 366 -17.63 -14.05 6.50
N LEU A 367 -17.72 -13.98 5.17
CA LEU A 367 -18.72 -13.20 4.46
C LEU A 367 -20.13 -13.62 4.82
N ASN A 368 -20.42 -14.94 4.88
CA ASN A 368 -21.70 -15.51 5.29
C ASN A 368 -22.05 -15.20 6.76
N ARG A 369 -21.08 -14.80 7.57
CA ARG A 369 -21.25 -14.36 8.97
C ARG A 369 -21.23 -12.85 9.13
N GLY A 370 -21.31 -12.12 8.00
CA GLY A 370 -21.38 -10.67 7.98
C GLY A 370 -20.06 -9.97 8.24
N CYS A 371 -18.93 -10.59 7.88
CA CYS A 371 -17.59 -9.98 7.95
C CYS A 371 -16.92 -10.04 6.58
N LEU A 372 -16.43 -8.90 6.10
CA LEU A 372 -15.64 -8.80 4.87
C LEU A 372 -14.18 -8.54 5.24
N ILE A 373 -13.28 -9.39 4.75
CA ILE A 373 -11.83 -9.16 4.76
C ILE A 373 -11.34 -8.97 3.33
N THR A 374 -10.06 -8.66 3.13
CA THR A 374 -9.50 -8.45 1.78
C THR A 374 -9.58 -9.74 0.96
N PRO A 375 -10.23 -9.74 -0.22
CA PRO A 375 -10.63 -10.97 -0.91
C PRO A 375 -9.49 -11.75 -1.59
N PHE A 376 -8.28 -11.21 -1.61
CA PHE A 376 -7.09 -11.83 -2.21
C PHE A 376 -5.90 -11.90 -1.22
N HIS A 377 -6.18 -11.67 0.05
CA HIS A 377 -5.27 -11.80 1.19
C HIS A 377 -6.07 -12.15 2.44
N ASN A 378 -5.41 -12.71 3.43
CA ASN A 378 -6.01 -12.90 4.76
C ASN A 378 -5.88 -11.63 5.63
N MET A 379 -5.81 -10.48 4.99
CA MET A 379 -5.52 -9.20 5.62
C MET A 379 -6.80 -8.48 6.07
N MET A 380 -6.71 -7.88 7.24
CA MET A 380 -7.74 -7.06 7.86
C MET A 380 -7.16 -5.71 8.28
N LEU A 381 -7.99 -4.68 8.20
CA LEU A 381 -7.70 -3.34 8.67
C LEU A 381 -8.73 -2.89 9.70
N ALA A 382 -8.27 -2.18 10.72
CA ALA A 382 -9.14 -1.37 11.58
C ALA A 382 -9.12 0.09 11.11
N CYS A 383 -10.27 0.76 11.13
CA CYS A 383 -10.39 2.19 10.84
C CYS A 383 -10.75 2.99 12.10
N PRO A 384 -10.72 4.34 12.06
CA PRO A 384 -11.03 5.19 13.22
C PRO A 384 -12.45 4.99 13.79
N THR A 385 -13.35 4.35 13.03
CA THR A 385 -14.72 4.09 13.44
C THR A 385 -15.01 2.59 13.61
N THR A 386 -13.99 1.74 13.60
CA THR A 386 -14.16 0.31 13.93
C THR A 386 -14.57 0.17 15.39
N LEU A 387 -15.74 -0.43 15.62
CA LEU A 387 -16.29 -0.60 16.96
C LEU A 387 -15.90 -1.95 17.56
N PRO A 388 -15.83 -2.06 18.89
CA PRO A 388 -15.56 -3.32 19.58
C PRO A 388 -16.47 -4.48 19.15
N GLU A 389 -17.76 -4.19 18.91
CA GLU A 389 -18.74 -5.19 18.46
C GLU A 389 -18.45 -5.78 17.08
N GLN A 390 -17.84 -4.99 16.19
CA GLN A 390 -17.40 -5.50 14.88
C GLN A 390 -16.21 -6.44 15.04
N VAL A 391 -15.25 -6.08 15.89
CA VAL A 391 -14.11 -6.94 16.23
C VAL A 391 -14.57 -8.24 16.88
N ASP A 392 -15.52 -8.18 17.82
CA ASP A 392 -16.10 -9.38 18.45
C ASP A 392 -16.79 -10.29 17.44
N ARG A 393 -17.54 -9.69 16.49
CA ARG A 393 -18.16 -10.43 15.39
C ARG A 393 -17.13 -11.14 14.53
N LEU A 394 -16.04 -10.45 14.15
CA LEU A 394 -14.98 -11.04 13.34
C LEU A 394 -14.31 -12.23 14.06
N ILE A 395 -13.97 -12.06 15.34
CA ILE A 395 -13.35 -13.11 16.14
C ILE A 395 -14.29 -14.33 16.28
N ALA A 396 -15.57 -14.11 16.56
CA ALA A 396 -16.56 -15.19 16.66
C ALA A 396 -16.75 -15.89 15.30
N ALA A 397 -16.85 -15.13 14.21
CA ALA A 397 -16.97 -15.68 12.86
C ALA A 397 -15.75 -16.53 12.49
N PHE A 398 -14.53 -16.08 12.84
CA PHE A 398 -13.31 -16.82 12.59
C PHE A 398 -13.24 -18.13 13.41
N ASP A 399 -13.66 -18.12 14.69
CA ASP A 399 -13.73 -19.34 15.51
C ASP A 399 -14.71 -20.36 14.91
N ASP A 400 -15.89 -19.90 14.49
CA ASP A 400 -16.91 -20.76 13.85
C ASP A 400 -16.42 -21.37 12.52
N VAL A 401 -15.80 -20.52 11.66
CA VAL A 401 -15.30 -20.98 10.36
C VAL A 401 -14.16 -21.99 10.52
N THR A 402 -13.19 -21.68 11.37
CA THR A 402 -12.08 -22.60 11.64
C THR A 402 -12.56 -23.89 12.32
N GLN A 403 -13.58 -23.85 13.15
CA GLN A 403 -14.20 -25.05 13.70
C GLN A 403 -14.82 -25.93 12.60
N ALA A 404 -15.54 -25.32 11.67
CA ALA A 404 -16.18 -26.06 10.58
C ALA A 404 -15.18 -26.71 9.61
N LEU A 405 -13.97 -26.13 9.49
CA LEU A 405 -12.91 -26.64 8.63
C LEU A 405 -12.08 -27.74 9.29
N THR A 406 -12.05 -27.82 10.63
CA THR A 406 -11.18 -28.74 11.39
C THR A 406 -11.94 -29.81 12.18
N GLY A 407 -13.25 -29.70 12.29
CA GLY A 407 -14.12 -30.63 13.01
C GLY A 407 -14.80 -31.60 12.16
#